data_79776916c5b5f6dc54198a31bf8abdfa
#
_entry.id   79776916c5b5f6dc54198a31bf8abdfa
#
_cell.length_a   1.000
_cell.length_b   1.000
_cell.length_c   1.000
_cell.angle_alpha   90.00
_cell.angle_beta   90.00
_cell.angle_gamma   90.00
#
_symmetry.space_group_name_H-M   'P 1'
#
loop_
_entity.id
_entity.type
_entity.pdbx_description
1 polymer ?
#
loop_
_entity_poly.entity_id
_entity_poly.type
_entity_poly.pdbx_seq_one_letter_code
_entity_poly.pdbx_strand_id
1 'polypeptide(L)'
;MNRKRRDEADDWFRGGDWNIEDIFSNLDSEFQKMRKQMDSLMRDAVEGNLPENSKKNPFVFGFSVKAGPDGFPVFEDFGNKFSPFRKQGEKPIVDTRREPLTDINETDNQIAVTVELPGVNKEDIDINVMEDKVEVNVKTESRKYFKSIDLTSPVETESSKATYTNGILDLVLTKKKSDVPKGTKVTVD
;
A
#
# COMPACT_ATOMS: atom_id res chain seq x y z
N MET A 1 -17.71 19.96 -39.38
CA MET A 1 -16.35 19.46 -39.20
C MET A 1 -16.22 19.05 -37.74
N ASN A 2 -16.56 17.78 -37.43
CA ASN A 2 -16.69 17.25 -36.08
C ASN A 2 -15.38 16.54 -35.72
N ARG A 3 -14.51 17.17 -34.93
CA ARG A 3 -13.34 16.50 -34.32
C ARG A 3 -13.87 15.68 -33.16
N LYS A 4 -13.94 14.34 -33.33
CA LYS A 4 -14.09 13.38 -32.25
C LYS A 4 -12.95 13.63 -31.25
N ARG A 5 -13.30 13.93 -29.99
CA ARG A 5 -12.36 13.79 -28.87
C ARG A 5 -12.00 12.30 -28.85
N ARG A 6 -10.74 11.99 -29.12
CA ARG A 6 -10.18 10.67 -28.80
C ARG A 6 -10.23 10.58 -27.28
N ASP A 7 -10.82 9.52 -26.78
CA ASP A 7 -10.82 9.18 -25.36
C ASP A 7 -9.35 8.95 -24.95
N GLU A 8 -8.84 9.75 -24.01
CA GLU A 8 -7.50 9.61 -23.41
C GLU A 8 -7.29 8.24 -22.75
N ALA A 9 -8.38 7.55 -22.42
CA ALA A 9 -8.35 6.17 -21.93
C ALA A 9 -7.81 5.16 -22.96
N ASP A 10 -8.04 5.38 -24.28
CA ASP A 10 -7.57 4.48 -25.34
C ASP A 10 -6.07 4.58 -25.60
N ASP A 11 -5.44 5.70 -25.30
CA ASP A 11 -3.98 5.87 -25.46
C ASP A 11 -3.20 5.21 -24.30
N TRP A 12 -3.81 5.06 -23.13
CA TRP A 12 -3.18 4.40 -21.97
C TRP A 12 -2.98 2.90 -22.20
N PHE A 13 -3.90 2.26 -22.93
CA PHE A 13 -3.81 0.82 -23.25
C PHE A 13 -2.96 0.49 -24.49
N ARG A 14 -2.42 1.48 -25.20
CA ARG A 14 -1.69 1.26 -26.47
C ARG A 14 -0.16 1.26 -26.36
N GLY A 15 0.40 1.52 -25.19
CA GLY A 15 1.85 1.78 -25.03
C GLY A 15 2.74 0.61 -24.61
N GLY A 16 2.21 -0.58 -24.37
CA GLY A 16 3.01 -1.74 -23.96
C GLY A 16 2.50 -3.04 -24.56
N ASP A 17 3.35 -4.03 -24.71
CA ASP A 17 3.00 -5.43 -25.05
C ASP A 17 2.21 -6.09 -23.89
N TRP A 18 1.07 -5.48 -23.53
CA TRP A 18 0.22 -5.93 -22.46
C TRP A 18 -0.62 -7.11 -22.94
N ASN A 19 -0.40 -8.26 -22.37
CA ASN A 19 -1.40 -9.31 -22.47
C ASN A 19 -2.54 -8.99 -21.48
N ILE A 20 -3.63 -8.48 -22.00
CA ILE A 20 -4.86 -8.20 -21.22
C ILE A 20 -5.29 -9.41 -20.40
N GLU A 21 -5.04 -10.62 -20.90
CA GLU A 21 -5.35 -11.88 -20.21
C GLU A 21 -4.53 -12.05 -18.92
N ASP A 22 -3.27 -11.60 -18.89
CA ASP A 22 -2.42 -11.65 -17.69
C ASP A 22 -2.93 -10.68 -16.62
N ILE A 23 -3.40 -9.50 -17.01
CA ILE A 23 -4.00 -8.52 -16.09
C ILE A 23 -5.27 -9.10 -15.46
N PHE A 24 -6.15 -9.67 -16.27
CA PHE A 24 -7.38 -10.28 -15.77
C PHE A 24 -7.11 -11.53 -14.93
N SER A 25 -6.11 -12.32 -15.26
CA SER A 25 -5.69 -13.48 -14.47
C SER A 25 -5.20 -13.07 -13.08
N ASN A 26 -4.37 -12.03 -13.00
CA ASN A 26 -3.90 -11.49 -11.72
C ASN A 26 -5.05 -10.91 -10.90
N LEU A 27 -5.95 -10.15 -11.52
CA LEU A 27 -7.14 -9.60 -10.87
C LEU A 27 -8.05 -10.71 -10.33
N ASP A 28 -8.31 -11.76 -11.12
CA ASP A 28 -9.12 -12.91 -10.69
C ASP A 28 -8.47 -13.62 -9.49
N SER A 29 -7.16 -13.77 -9.50
CA SER A 29 -6.42 -14.38 -8.39
C SER A 29 -6.56 -13.58 -7.09
N GLU A 30 -6.50 -12.25 -7.15
CA GLU A 30 -6.71 -11.38 -5.98
C GLU A 30 -8.17 -11.43 -5.48
N PHE A 31 -9.14 -11.44 -6.39
CA PHE A 31 -10.54 -11.65 -6.03
C PHE A 31 -10.79 -13.02 -5.37
N GLN A 32 -10.14 -14.07 -5.85
CA GLN A 32 -10.25 -15.40 -5.24
C GLN A 32 -9.64 -15.44 -3.84
N LYS A 33 -8.50 -14.79 -3.61
CA LYS A 33 -7.91 -14.64 -2.28
C LYS A 33 -8.87 -13.92 -1.33
N MET A 34 -9.41 -12.79 -1.76
CA MET A 34 -10.36 -12.01 -0.97
C MET A 34 -11.61 -12.80 -0.64
N ARG A 35 -12.16 -13.54 -1.61
CA ARG A 35 -13.34 -14.42 -1.38
C ARG A 35 -13.05 -15.47 -0.33
N LYS A 36 -11.90 -16.15 -0.39
CA LYS A 36 -11.48 -17.15 0.61
C LYS A 36 -11.34 -16.54 2.01
N GLN A 37 -10.80 -15.34 2.10
CA GLN A 37 -10.71 -14.61 3.37
C GLN A 37 -12.08 -14.28 3.93
N MET A 38 -12.99 -13.78 3.09
CA MET A 38 -14.36 -13.48 3.48
C MET A 38 -15.12 -14.73 3.94
N ASP A 39 -15.01 -15.85 3.21
CA ASP A 39 -15.64 -17.12 3.56
C ASP A 39 -15.11 -17.67 4.90
N SER A 40 -13.83 -17.48 5.19
CA SER A 40 -13.23 -17.84 6.49
C SER A 40 -13.79 -16.98 7.61
N LEU A 41 -13.86 -15.66 7.40
CA LEU A 41 -14.44 -14.73 8.39
C LEU A 41 -15.91 -15.03 8.69
N MET A 42 -16.71 -15.31 7.66
CA MET A 42 -18.12 -15.62 7.82
C MET A 42 -18.28 -16.91 8.64
N ARG A 43 -17.48 -17.94 8.40
CA ARG A 43 -17.47 -19.13 9.24
C ARG A 43 -17.13 -18.83 10.68
N ASP A 44 -16.04 -18.09 10.91
CA ASP A 44 -15.60 -17.71 12.26
C ASP A 44 -16.66 -16.88 12.98
N ALA A 45 -17.37 -16.01 12.24
CA ALA A 45 -18.47 -15.24 12.79
C ALA A 45 -19.65 -16.11 13.24
N VAL A 46 -20.04 -17.08 12.41
CA VAL A 46 -21.14 -18.02 12.70
C VAL A 46 -20.78 -18.95 13.85
N GLU A 47 -19.53 -19.39 13.94
CA GLU A 47 -19.02 -20.27 15.01
C GLU A 47 -18.71 -19.52 16.31
N GLY A 48 -18.87 -18.16 16.34
CA GLY A 48 -18.58 -17.34 17.52
C GLY A 48 -17.10 -17.20 17.84
N ASN A 49 -16.23 -17.50 16.87
CA ASN A 49 -14.77 -17.49 17.02
C ASN A 49 -14.15 -16.10 16.77
N LEU A 50 -14.95 -15.07 16.48
CA LEU A 50 -14.44 -13.73 16.31
C LEU A 50 -13.88 -13.16 17.61
N PRO A 51 -12.79 -12.36 17.56
CA PRO A 51 -12.27 -11.66 18.72
C PRO A 51 -13.33 -10.77 19.37
N GLU A 52 -13.33 -10.62 20.69
CA GLU A 52 -14.30 -9.80 21.43
C GLU A 52 -14.34 -8.35 20.95
N ASN A 53 -13.21 -7.81 20.48
CA ASN A 53 -13.11 -6.46 19.93
C ASN A 53 -13.82 -6.27 18.59
N SER A 54 -14.20 -7.34 17.91
CA SER A 54 -14.88 -7.29 16.60
C SER A 54 -16.28 -6.67 16.71
N LYS A 55 -16.92 -6.74 17.90
CA LYS A 55 -18.20 -6.11 18.15
C LYS A 55 -18.12 -4.57 18.18
N LYS A 56 -16.94 -4.03 18.51
CA LYS A 56 -16.71 -2.57 18.62
C LYS A 56 -16.04 -1.98 17.38
N ASN A 57 -15.24 -2.79 16.68
CA ASN A 57 -14.46 -2.38 15.51
C ASN A 57 -14.82 -3.23 14.31
N PRO A 58 -15.42 -2.67 13.25
CA PRO A 58 -15.71 -3.43 12.03
C PRO A 58 -14.42 -3.89 11.39
N PHE A 59 -14.44 -5.10 10.82
CA PHE A 59 -13.37 -5.55 9.94
C PHE A 59 -13.44 -4.80 8.62
N VAL A 60 -12.29 -4.31 8.20
CA VAL A 60 -12.12 -3.66 6.90
C VAL A 60 -10.98 -4.35 6.20
N PHE A 61 -11.19 -4.76 4.97
CA PHE A 61 -10.15 -5.27 4.09
C PHE A 61 -10.48 -4.92 2.64
N GLY A 62 -9.47 -4.79 1.84
CA GLY A 62 -9.60 -4.47 0.44
C GLY A 62 -8.25 -4.47 -0.23
N PHE A 63 -8.24 -4.14 -1.49
CA PHE A 63 -7.03 -3.88 -2.24
C PHE A 63 -7.19 -2.61 -3.09
N SER A 64 -6.10 -1.96 -3.36
CA SER A 64 -5.98 -0.90 -4.36
C SER A 64 -5.18 -1.39 -5.55
N VAL A 65 -5.45 -0.84 -6.71
CA VAL A 65 -4.72 -1.12 -7.94
C VAL A 65 -4.15 0.19 -8.45
N LYS A 66 -2.86 0.23 -8.68
CA LYS A 66 -2.17 1.39 -9.25
C LYS A 66 -1.22 0.95 -10.36
N ALA A 67 -0.87 1.87 -11.26
CA ALA A 67 0.16 1.61 -12.25
C ALA A 67 1.53 1.61 -11.58
N GLY A 68 2.29 0.52 -11.74
CA GLY A 68 3.69 0.45 -11.33
C GLY A 68 4.61 1.29 -12.22
N PRO A 69 5.89 1.46 -11.84
CA PRO A 69 6.87 2.22 -12.62
C PRO A 69 7.12 1.66 -14.03
N ASP A 70 6.92 0.36 -14.19
CA ASP A 70 7.01 -0.38 -15.44
C ASP A 70 5.69 -0.37 -16.23
N GLY A 71 4.68 0.33 -15.70
CA GLY A 71 3.34 0.40 -16.24
C GLY A 71 2.45 -0.79 -15.87
N PHE A 72 2.94 -1.85 -15.20
CA PHE A 72 2.11 -2.98 -14.77
C PHE A 72 1.24 -2.65 -13.56
N PRO A 73 0.04 -3.24 -13.46
CA PRO A 73 -0.80 -3.04 -12.30
C PRO A 73 -0.16 -3.66 -11.05
N VAL A 74 -0.03 -2.84 -10.01
CA VAL A 74 0.40 -3.27 -8.67
C VAL A 74 -0.81 -3.31 -7.77
N PHE A 75 -1.00 -4.45 -7.09
CA PHE A 75 -2.07 -4.65 -6.12
C PHE A 75 -1.52 -4.47 -4.72
N GLU A 76 -2.14 -3.61 -3.94
CA GLU A 76 -1.80 -3.39 -2.53
C GLU A 76 -3.00 -3.70 -1.65
N ASP A 77 -2.80 -4.59 -0.68
CA ASP A 77 -3.80 -4.91 0.31
C ASP A 77 -3.87 -3.82 1.38
N PHE A 78 -5.08 -3.51 1.84
CA PHE A 78 -5.28 -2.61 2.98
C PHE A 78 -6.34 -3.16 3.94
N GLY A 79 -6.31 -2.68 5.19
CA GLY A 79 -7.26 -3.06 6.22
C GLY A 79 -6.73 -4.11 7.20
N ASN A 80 -7.62 -4.95 7.72
CA ASN A 80 -7.24 -5.96 8.70
C ASN A 80 -6.59 -7.17 8.03
N LYS A 81 -5.41 -7.57 8.50
CA LYS A 81 -4.75 -8.79 8.03
C LYS A 81 -5.34 -10.02 8.71
N PHE A 82 -5.60 -11.03 7.91
CA PHE A 82 -6.02 -12.35 8.37
C PHE A 82 -4.87 -13.33 8.20
N SER A 83 -4.56 -14.09 9.22
CA SER A 83 -3.64 -15.21 9.09
C SER A 83 -4.43 -16.46 8.70
N PRO A 84 -4.36 -16.91 7.43
CA PRO A 84 -5.10 -18.09 6.96
C PRO A 84 -4.48 -19.42 7.46
N PHE A 85 -3.27 -19.38 8.00
CA PHE A 85 -2.55 -20.58 8.43
C PHE A 85 -2.84 -20.89 9.89
N ARG A 86 -3.74 -21.85 10.10
CA ARG A 86 -4.04 -22.42 11.41
C ARG A 86 -3.54 -23.86 11.49
N LYS A 87 -2.96 -24.20 12.63
CA LYS A 87 -2.96 -25.57 13.08
C LYS A 87 -4.38 -25.90 13.54
N GLN A 88 -4.84 -27.10 13.23
CA GLN A 88 -6.18 -27.56 13.59
C GLN A 88 -6.41 -27.39 15.10
N GLY A 89 -7.41 -26.56 15.48
CA GLY A 89 -7.77 -26.28 16.88
C GLY A 89 -7.33 -24.93 17.45
N GLU A 90 -6.59 -24.11 16.69
CA GLU A 90 -6.23 -22.75 17.13
C GLU A 90 -7.31 -21.72 16.74
N LYS A 91 -7.62 -20.78 17.66
CA LYS A 91 -8.51 -19.65 17.36
C LYS A 91 -7.87 -18.73 16.33
N PRO A 92 -8.65 -18.08 15.45
CA PRO A 92 -8.11 -17.12 14.50
C PRO A 92 -7.39 -15.99 15.23
N ILE A 93 -6.14 -15.77 14.86
CA ILE A 93 -5.45 -14.55 15.26
C ILE A 93 -5.84 -13.51 14.19
N VAL A 94 -6.81 -12.68 14.53
CA VAL A 94 -7.09 -11.48 13.75
C VAL A 94 -6.17 -10.40 14.27
N ASP A 95 -5.26 -9.91 13.44
CA ASP A 95 -4.51 -8.71 13.79
C ASP A 95 -5.50 -7.56 13.89
N THR A 96 -5.66 -7.02 15.10
CA THR A 96 -6.55 -5.88 15.35
C THR A 96 -6.00 -4.59 14.73
N ARG A 97 -4.74 -4.58 14.30
CA ARG A 97 -4.15 -3.49 13.56
C ARG A 97 -4.64 -3.52 12.12
N ARG A 98 -4.93 -2.36 11.60
CA ARG A 98 -5.27 -2.18 10.19
C ARG A 98 -4.05 -1.73 9.43
N GLU A 99 -3.89 -2.25 8.24
CA GLU A 99 -2.98 -1.68 7.27
C GLU A 99 -3.67 -0.49 6.61
N PRO A 100 -3.14 0.74 6.75
CA PRO A 100 -3.75 1.92 6.17
C PRO A 100 -3.54 1.94 4.65
N LEU A 101 -4.48 2.58 3.94
CA LEU A 101 -4.30 2.87 2.52
C LEU A 101 -3.10 3.80 2.38
N THR A 102 -2.22 3.46 1.43
CA THR A 102 -0.94 4.15 1.25
C THR A 102 -0.72 4.41 -0.23
N ASP A 103 -0.29 5.61 -0.56
CA ASP A 103 0.16 5.97 -1.90
C ASP A 103 1.61 6.42 -1.86
N ILE A 104 2.40 6.01 -2.86
CA ILE A 104 3.83 6.31 -2.96
C ILE A 104 4.10 6.92 -4.33
N ASN A 105 4.62 8.12 -4.31
CA ASN A 105 5.02 8.84 -5.52
C ASN A 105 6.52 9.09 -5.48
N GLU A 106 7.23 8.59 -6.47
CA GLU A 106 8.68 8.68 -6.56
C GLU A 106 9.10 9.62 -7.69
N THR A 107 10.00 10.52 -7.39
CA THR A 107 10.68 11.40 -8.34
C THR A 107 12.18 11.10 -8.36
N ASP A 108 12.94 11.80 -9.20
CA ASP A 108 14.40 11.60 -9.29
C ASP A 108 15.12 11.84 -7.94
N ASN A 109 14.61 12.77 -7.11
CA ASN A 109 15.28 13.22 -5.89
C ASN A 109 14.54 12.89 -4.60
N GLN A 110 13.26 12.54 -4.66
CA GLN A 110 12.40 12.39 -3.48
C GLN A 110 11.43 11.23 -3.64
N ILE A 111 11.04 10.66 -2.50
CA ILE A 111 9.92 9.74 -2.37
C ILE A 111 8.89 10.44 -1.48
N ALA A 112 7.68 10.64 -2.00
CA ALA A 112 6.54 11.13 -1.26
C ALA A 112 5.63 9.94 -0.92
N VAL A 113 5.29 9.80 0.38
CA VAL A 113 4.42 8.75 0.88
C VAL A 113 3.22 9.40 1.55
N THR A 114 2.02 9.09 1.08
CA THR A 114 0.76 9.53 1.66
C THR A 114 0.06 8.35 2.31
N VAL A 115 -0.31 8.47 3.59
CA VAL A 115 -0.94 7.41 4.38
C VAL A 115 -2.26 7.90 4.98
N GLU A 116 -3.34 7.16 4.78
CA GLU A 116 -4.65 7.47 5.35
C GLU A 116 -4.80 6.92 6.76
N LEU A 117 -4.83 7.82 7.74
CA LEU A 117 -4.95 7.51 9.17
C LEU A 117 -6.16 8.21 9.81
N PRO A 118 -7.41 7.91 9.36
CA PRO A 118 -8.58 8.62 9.86
C PRO A 118 -8.86 8.30 11.34
N GLY A 119 -9.22 9.34 12.08
CA GLY A 119 -9.69 9.21 13.47
C GLY A 119 -8.59 8.97 14.50
N VAL A 120 -7.38 9.49 14.25
CA VAL A 120 -6.26 9.52 15.20
C VAL A 120 -5.78 10.96 15.40
N ASN A 121 -5.04 11.21 16.47
CA ASN A 121 -4.36 12.49 16.68
C ASN A 121 -2.90 12.35 16.22
N LYS A 122 -2.28 13.47 15.88
CA LYS A 122 -0.87 13.43 15.40
C LYS A 122 0.10 12.91 16.47
N GLU A 123 -0.23 13.09 17.74
CA GLU A 123 0.56 12.63 18.89
C GLU A 123 0.55 11.10 19.05
N ASP A 124 -0.42 10.43 18.43
CA ASP A 124 -0.56 8.97 18.45
C ASP A 124 0.19 8.30 17.30
N ILE A 125 0.78 9.09 16.38
CA ILE A 125 1.47 8.59 15.19
C ILE A 125 2.97 8.49 15.50
N ASP A 126 3.48 7.27 15.43
CA ASP A 126 4.90 6.97 15.54
C ASP A 126 5.45 6.58 14.17
N ILE A 127 6.49 7.29 13.71
CA ILE A 127 7.09 7.10 12.39
C ILE A 127 8.57 6.80 12.58
N ASN A 128 9.01 5.68 12.06
CA ASN A 128 10.41 5.30 12.04
C ASN A 128 10.91 5.22 10.60
N VAL A 129 11.85 6.10 10.24
CA VAL A 129 12.44 6.15 8.90
C VAL A 129 13.83 5.53 8.94
N MET A 130 14.02 4.49 8.16
CA MET A 130 15.28 3.82 7.88
C MET A 130 15.71 4.14 6.44
N GLU A 131 16.92 3.78 6.06
CA GLU A 131 17.44 4.10 4.72
C GLU A 131 16.62 3.48 3.58
N ASP A 132 16.12 2.28 3.79
CA ASP A 132 15.42 1.44 2.80
C ASP A 132 13.95 1.14 3.17
N LYS A 133 13.50 1.68 4.30
CA LYS A 133 12.18 1.34 4.86
C LYS A 133 11.59 2.48 5.69
N VAL A 134 10.26 2.59 5.66
CA VAL A 134 9.50 3.41 6.61
C VAL A 134 8.49 2.54 7.35
N GLU A 135 8.40 2.72 8.65
CA GLU A 135 7.37 2.12 9.48
C GLU A 135 6.49 3.21 10.06
N VAL A 136 5.18 3.06 9.86
CA VAL A 136 4.15 3.91 10.45
C VAL A 136 3.35 3.08 11.43
N ASN A 137 3.30 3.49 12.69
CA ASN A 137 2.61 2.79 13.75
C ASN A 137 1.68 3.76 14.49
N VAL A 138 0.42 3.34 14.68
CA VAL A 138 -0.57 4.06 15.48
C VAL A 138 -1.22 3.09 16.45
N LYS A 139 -1.22 3.45 17.72
CA LYS A 139 -1.76 2.61 18.78
C LYS A 139 -2.59 3.42 19.77
N THR A 140 -3.86 3.54 19.47
CA THR A 140 -4.85 4.13 20.39
C THR A 140 -5.81 3.06 20.91
N GLU A 141 -6.69 3.43 21.83
CA GLU A 141 -7.74 2.51 22.32
C GLU A 141 -8.73 2.13 21.21
N SER A 142 -9.06 3.06 20.32
CA SER A 142 -10.09 2.91 19.28
C SER A 142 -9.53 2.58 17.92
N ARG A 143 -8.27 2.92 17.63
CA ARG A 143 -7.63 2.78 16.32
C ARG A 143 -6.21 2.23 16.46
N LYS A 144 -5.90 1.25 15.64
CA LYS A 144 -4.56 0.68 15.55
C LYS A 144 -4.21 0.53 14.08
N TYR A 145 -3.16 1.21 13.65
CA TYR A 145 -2.64 1.09 12.30
C TYR A 145 -1.18 0.65 12.35
N PHE A 146 -0.78 -0.13 11.37
CA PHE A 146 0.61 -0.46 11.15
C PHE A 146 0.86 -0.65 9.65
N LYS A 147 1.88 0.03 9.14
CA LYS A 147 2.38 -0.14 7.76
C LYS A 147 3.90 -0.14 7.79
N SER A 148 4.47 -1.15 7.13
CA SER A 148 5.88 -1.19 6.75
C SER A 148 5.95 -0.97 5.25
N ILE A 149 6.74 0.00 4.83
CA ILE A 149 6.88 0.45 3.45
C ILE A 149 8.33 0.25 3.06
N ASP A 150 8.61 -0.67 2.16
CA ASP A 150 9.94 -0.83 1.59
C ASP A 150 10.15 0.23 0.51
N LEU A 151 11.28 0.93 0.59
CA LEU A 151 11.62 2.01 -0.33
C LEU A 151 12.42 1.46 -1.52
N THR A 152 12.13 1.97 -2.69
CA THR A 152 12.81 1.58 -3.94
C THR A 152 14.24 2.11 -4.05
N SER A 153 14.55 3.17 -3.29
CA SER A 153 15.84 3.83 -3.26
C SER A 153 16.20 4.25 -1.84
N PRO A 154 17.47 4.21 -1.44
CA PRO A 154 17.89 4.66 -0.11
C PRO A 154 17.63 6.15 0.09
N VAL A 155 17.19 6.51 1.30
CA VAL A 155 16.87 7.89 1.68
C VAL A 155 17.78 8.43 2.78
N GLU A 156 17.88 9.76 2.84
CA GLU A 156 18.53 10.48 3.93
C GLU A 156 17.56 10.62 5.09
N THR A 157 17.71 9.82 6.12
CA THR A 157 16.78 9.73 7.25
C THR A 157 16.59 11.06 7.98
N GLU A 158 17.65 11.86 8.12
CA GLU A 158 17.63 13.15 8.82
C GLU A 158 16.91 14.26 8.05
N SER A 159 16.75 14.11 6.73
CA SER A 159 16.06 15.10 5.88
C SER A 159 14.57 14.84 5.72
N SER A 160 14.05 13.79 6.38
CA SER A 160 12.66 13.39 6.30
C SER A 160 11.74 14.44 6.93
N LYS A 161 10.63 14.73 6.26
CA LYS A 161 9.59 15.65 6.74
C LYS A 161 8.25 14.93 6.78
N ALA A 162 7.51 15.17 7.86
CA ALA A 162 6.17 14.61 8.04
C ALA A 162 5.17 15.73 8.33
N THR A 163 4.00 15.66 7.71
CA THR A 163 2.86 16.51 8.04
C THR A 163 1.62 15.63 8.19
N TYR A 164 0.76 15.98 9.15
CA TYR A 164 -0.50 15.28 9.36
C TYR A 164 -1.65 16.27 9.43
N THR A 165 -2.61 16.11 8.55
CA THR A 165 -3.77 17.01 8.44
C THR A 165 -5.01 16.23 8.00
N ASN A 166 -6.13 16.41 8.71
CA ASN A 166 -7.43 15.82 8.35
C ASN A 166 -7.43 14.29 8.13
N GLY A 167 -6.60 13.57 8.87
CA GLY A 167 -6.51 12.11 8.72
C GLY A 167 -5.55 11.63 7.65
N ILE A 168 -4.80 12.53 7.03
CA ILE A 168 -3.79 12.22 6.02
C ILE A 168 -2.40 12.54 6.58
N LEU A 169 -1.52 11.56 6.55
CA LEU A 169 -0.10 11.68 6.82
C LEU A 169 0.66 11.76 5.51
N ASP A 170 1.37 12.86 5.30
CA ASP A 170 2.27 13.05 4.16
C ASP A 170 3.71 13.01 4.65
N LEU A 171 4.53 12.16 4.04
CA LEU A 171 5.96 12.04 4.28
C LEU A 171 6.70 12.42 3.00
N VAL A 172 7.75 13.24 3.15
CA VAL A 172 8.66 13.57 2.07
C VAL A 172 10.06 13.13 2.48
N LEU A 173 10.62 12.20 1.72
CA LEU A 173 11.91 11.58 1.96
C LEU A 173 12.86 11.98 0.84
N THR A 174 14.03 12.52 1.17
CA THR A 174 15.05 12.84 0.16
C THR A 174 15.87 11.60 -0.15
N LYS A 175 16.00 11.26 -1.41
CA LYS A 175 16.86 10.14 -1.83
C LYS A 175 18.33 10.44 -1.57
N LYS A 176 19.08 9.46 -1.13
CA LYS A 176 20.55 9.55 -1.13
C LYS A 176 21.05 9.74 -2.55
N LYS A 177 21.98 10.64 -2.75
CA LYS A 177 22.64 10.78 -4.05
C LYS A 177 23.39 9.48 -4.35
N SER A 178 23.00 8.82 -5.43
CA SER A 178 23.80 7.70 -5.92
C SER A 178 25.10 8.26 -6.49
N ASP A 179 26.23 7.84 -5.94
CA ASP A 179 27.57 8.12 -6.49
C ASP A 179 27.85 7.31 -7.79
N VAL A 180 26.81 7.03 -8.56
CA VAL A 180 27.03 6.41 -9.87
C VAL A 180 27.63 7.47 -10.79
N PRO A 181 28.88 7.32 -11.25
CA PRO A 181 29.48 8.26 -12.16
C PRO A 181 28.61 8.32 -13.43
N LYS A 182 28.08 9.50 -13.74
CA LYS A 182 27.41 9.72 -15.02
C LYS A 182 28.44 9.46 -16.13
N GLY A 183 28.27 8.37 -16.88
CA GLY A 183 29.11 8.07 -18.03
C GLY A 183 29.18 9.27 -18.97
N THR A 184 30.39 9.66 -19.37
CA THR A 184 30.59 10.71 -20.36
C THR A 184 30.50 10.12 -21.75
N LYS A 185 29.66 10.67 -22.61
CA LYS A 185 29.56 10.27 -24.01
C LYS A 185 30.86 10.71 -24.72
N VAL A 186 31.67 9.74 -25.16
CA VAL A 186 32.88 9.99 -25.99
C VAL A 186 32.47 10.01 -27.44
N THR A 187 32.82 11.07 -28.15
CA THR A 187 32.68 11.16 -29.61
C THR A 187 33.91 10.51 -30.21
N VAL A 188 33.72 9.66 -31.19
CA VAL A 188 34.79 9.06 -31.99
C VAL A 188 34.92 9.89 -33.26
N ASP A 189 36.11 10.44 -33.52
CA ASP A 189 36.46 11.15 -34.77
C ASP A 189 36.86 10.17 -35.87
#